data_044506915c27a23c61f7df1267380f9f
#
_entry.id   044506915c27a23c61f7df1267380f9f
#
_cell.length_a   1.000
_cell.length_b   1.000
_cell.length_c   1.000
_cell.angle_alpha   90.00
_cell.angle_beta   90.00
_cell.angle_gamma   90.00
#
_symmetry.space_group_name_H-M   'P 1'
#
loop_
_entity.id
_entity.type
_entity.pdbx_description
1 polymer ?
#
loop_
_entity_poly.entity_id
_entity_poly.type
_entity_poly.pdbx_seq_one_letter_code
_entity_poly.pdbx_strand_id
1 'polypeptide(L)'
;LFNMTDDELVESLMFDIRFQYALHTTSFKEQPLSDKTLSRFRNRCYNYELTHGKNLIHDTITELSMEMAKLMKINGQIQRMDSLMIASNIKKLSRMELLYTCLSNFVKYLHKTKEDDKIEGLERYYDPKDFNQVIYHQRQEDYADRLAGILSDANSLMEKCNGSYDDVPEYQLLVRAFSEQVFVEEDGSLRLKTAEDGEMNSTILQNPSDPDATYREKAGKQHRGYSANITESVGEGNSVVTDYQYDQNIHSDSDFLKEHLDATDKKPEEATLVADGAFSGEENRALAESKNIKLVTTDLLGRDTKDIYADFTFSDDGKGILLCPAGNQPKSTSFVKSTGKVRASFNKNKCENCPHRDQCNPKISNKTSAVYVSKASHERAKAQ
;
A
#
# COMPACT_ATOMS: atom_id res chain seq x y z
N LEU A 1 3.92 -20.16 -7.58
CA LEU A 1 4.37 -21.47 -7.11
C LEU A 1 5.81 -21.76 -7.49
N PHE A 2 6.21 -21.49 -8.74
CA PHE A 2 7.56 -21.81 -9.24
C PHE A 2 8.45 -20.59 -9.36
N ASN A 3 7.96 -19.38 -9.06
CA ASN A 3 8.68 -18.12 -9.20
C ASN A 3 9.31 -17.92 -10.59
N MET A 4 8.56 -18.27 -11.62
CA MET A 4 8.98 -18.23 -13.03
C MET A 4 8.49 -16.93 -13.69
N THR A 5 9.31 -16.40 -14.57
CA THR A 5 8.91 -15.38 -15.54
C THR A 5 8.03 -15.98 -16.64
N ASP A 6 7.38 -15.14 -17.44
CA ASP A 6 6.61 -15.60 -18.59
C ASP A 6 7.48 -16.38 -19.60
N ASP A 7 8.72 -15.91 -19.82
CA ASP A 7 9.66 -16.56 -20.74
C ASP A 7 10.07 -17.95 -20.22
N GLU A 8 10.40 -18.05 -18.92
CA GLU A 8 10.75 -19.33 -18.29
C GLU A 8 9.56 -20.31 -18.30
N LEU A 9 8.33 -19.80 -18.15
CA LEU A 9 7.14 -20.62 -18.26
C LEU A 9 6.95 -21.14 -19.68
N VAL A 10 7.09 -20.28 -20.69
CA VAL A 10 6.99 -20.68 -22.10
C VAL A 10 8.09 -21.69 -22.47
N GLU A 11 9.32 -21.48 -22.01
CA GLU A 11 10.43 -22.43 -22.18
C GLU A 11 10.12 -23.78 -21.52
N SER A 12 9.61 -23.76 -20.29
CA SER A 12 9.21 -24.98 -19.57
C SER A 12 8.09 -25.75 -20.29
N LEU A 13 7.14 -25.05 -20.89
CA LEU A 13 6.10 -25.67 -21.73
C LEU A 13 6.68 -26.38 -22.95
N MET A 14 7.79 -25.88 -23.51
CA MET A 14 8.43 -26.48 -24.67
C MET A 14 9.29 -27.69 -24.30
N PHE A 15 9.97 -27.66 -23.16
CA PHE A 15 11.03 -28.64 -22.84
C PHE A 15 10.77 -29.52 -21.62
N ASP A 16 9.82 -29.17 -20.74
CA ASP A 16 9.52 -29.92 -19.53
C ASP A 16 8.23 -30.78 -19.71
N ILE A 17 8.38 -32.09 -19.70
CA ILE A 17 7.28 -33.02 -19.86
C ILE A 17 6.20 -32.91 -18.77
N ARG A 18 6.55 -32.41 -17.58
CA ARG A 18 5.58 -32.15 -16.48
C ARG A 18 4.59 -31.08 -16.85
N PHE A 19 5.08 -29.99 -17.44
CA PHE A 19 4.25 -28.89 -17.93
C PHE A 19 3.43 -29.32 -19.14
N GLN A 20 4.03 -30.07 -20.07
CA GLN A 20 3.32 -30.63 -21.23
C GLN A 20 2.19 -31.55 -20.79
N TYR A 21 2.45 -32.42 -19.83
CA TYR A 21 1.43 -33.32 -19.26
C TYR A 21 0.30 -32.54 -18.60
N ALA A 22 0.62 -31.55 -17.78
CA ALA A 22 -0.35 -30.71 -17.06
C ALA A 22 -1.27 -29.93 -18.01
N LEU A 23 -0.76 -29.49 -19.16
CA LEU A 23 -1.50 -28.71 -20.15
C LEU A 23 -2.04 -29.57 -21.32
N HIS A 24 -1.88 -30.89 -21.25
CA HIS A 24 -2.28 -31.85 -22.29
C HIS A 24 -1.66 -31.53 -23.67
N THR A 25 -0.45 -30.97 -23.69
CA THR A 25 0.32 -30.73 -24.91
C THR A 25 1.34 -31.87 -25.08
N THR A 26 1.28 -32.59 -26.18
CA THR A 26 2.07 -33.80 -26.36
C THR A 26 3.20 -33.68 -27.38
N SER A 27 3.28 -32.56 -28.11
CA SER A 27 4.29 -32.39 -29.11
C SER A 27 4.85 -30.95 -29.12
N PHE A 28 6.13 -30.85 -29.48
CA PHE A 28 6.82 -29.56 -29.65
C PHE A 28 6.14 -28.65 -30.68
N LYS A 29 5.47 -29.20 -31.67
CA LYS A 29 4.76 -28.45 -32.71
C LYS A 29 3.41 -27.89 -32.28
N GLU A 30 2.85 -28.42 -31.21
CA GLU A 30 1.51 -28.07 -30.71
C GLU A 30 1.54 -27.08 -29.53
N GLN A 31 2.69 -26.45 -29.31
CA GLN A 31 2.79 -25.47 -28.21
C GLN A 31 1.95 -24.25 -28.52
N PRO A 32 0.86 -24.02 -27.76
CA PRO A 32 -0.12 -22.96 -28.07
C PRO A 32 0.31 -21.58 -27.64
N LEU A 33 1.42 -21.46 -26.90
CA LEU A 33 1.82 -20.22 -26.24
C LEU A 33 3.07 -19.63 -26.88
N SER A 34 3.01 -18.34 -27.20
CA SER A 34 4.15 -17.50 -27.54
C SER A 34 4.49 -16.60 -26.36
N ASP A 35 5.66 -15.99 -26.40
CA ASP A 35 6.15 -14.98 -25.45
C ASP A 35 5.09 -13.90 -25.09
N LYS A 36 4.27 -13.51 -26.05
CA LYS A 36 3.23 -12.47 -25.89
C LYS A 36 1.85 -13.00 -25.48
N THR A 37 1.64 -14.32 -25.41
CA THR A 37 0.31 -14.89 -25.15
C THR A 37 -0.17 -14.56 -23.76
N LEU A 38 0.66 -14.72 -22.74
CA LEU A 38 0.32 -14.46 -21.34
C LEU A 38 0.05 -12.96 -21.09
N SER A 39 0.90 -12.10 -21.65
CA SER A 39 0.70 -10.66 -21.55
C SER A 39 -0.61 -10.20 -22.22
N ARG A 40 -0.90 -10.71 -23.43
CA ARG A 40 -2.17 -10.42 -24.12
C ARG A 40 -3.39 -10.96 -23.37
N PHE A 41 -3.26 -12.13 -22.76
CA PHE A 41 -4.33 -12.68 -21.93
C PHE A 41 -4.63 -11.81 -20.72
N ARG A 42 -3.61 -11.41 -19.96
CA ARG A 42 -3.77 -10.50 -18.81
C ARG A 42 -4.40 -9.16 -19.22
N ASN A 43 -3.96 -8.57 -20.34
CA ASN A 43 -4.55 -7.34 -20.85
C ASN A 43 -6.03 -7.50 -21.23
N ARG A 44 -6.44 -8.64 -21.80
CA ARG A 44 -7.84 -8.92 -22.08
C ARG A 44 -8.67 -9.07 -20.82
N CYS A 45 -8.16 -9.75 -19.80
CA CYS A 45 -8.83 -9.88 -18.50
C CYS A 45 -8.98 -8.51 -17.82
N TYR A 46 -7.94 -7.68 -17.85
CA TYR A 46 -7.99 -6.32 -17.32
C TYR A 46 -9.00 -5.44 -18.05
N ASN A 47 -9.02 -5.44 -19.38
CA ASN A 47 -10.02 -4.71 -20.14
C ASN A 47 -11.45 -5.21 -19.88
N TYR A 48 -11.62 -6.50 -19.64
CA TYR A 48 -12.91 -7.07 -19.25
C TYR A 48 -13.34 -6.57 -17.88
N GLU A 49 -12.42 -6.52 -16.93
CA GLU A 49 -12.66 -5.97 -15.58
C GLU A 49 -13.06 -4.50 -15.64
N LEU A 50 -12.37 -3.66 -16.43
CA LEU A 50 -12.71 -2.25 -16.60
C LEU A 50 -14.10 -2.04 -17.19
N THR A 51 -14.54 -2.92 -18.09
CA THR A 51 -15.85 -2.77 -18.78
C THR A 51 -17.01 -3.42 -18.03
N HIS A 52 -16.76 -4.48 -17.25
CA HIS A 52 -17.80 -5.29 -16.61
C HIS A 52 -17.74 -5.29 -15.08
N GLY A 53 -16.71 -4.68 -14.49
CA GLY A 53 -16.49 -4.67 -13.03
C GLY A 53 -16.23 -6.05 -12.44
N LYS A 54 -15.75 -7.02 -13.23
CA LYS A 54 -15.52 -8.40 -12.80
C LYS A 54 -14.10 -8.86 -13.10
N ASN A 55 -13.34 -9.19 -12.06
CA ASN A 55 -11.97 -9.69 -12.17
C ASN A 55 -11.96 -11.22 -12.36
N LEU A 56 -11.87 -11.65 -13.62
CA LEU A 56 -11.91 -13.07 -13.98
C LEU A 56 -10.72 -13.87 -13.42
N ILE A 57 -9.56 -13.23 -13.29
CA ILE A 57 -8.35 -13.89 -12.76
C ILE A 57 -8.53 -14.13 -11.26
N HIS A 58 -8.99 -13.12 -10.53
CA HIS A 58 -9.25 -13.23 -9.10
C HIS A 58 -10.28 -14.32 -8.80
N ASP A 59 -11.43 -14.26 -9.48
CA ASP A 59 -12.50 -15.25 -9.28
C ASP A 59 -12.02 -16.68 -9.52
N THR A 60 -11.29 -16.91 -10.63
CA THR A 60 -10.77 -18.24 -10.95
C THR A 60 -9.75 -18.74 -9.94
N ILE A 61 -8.85 -17.86 -9.47
CA ILE A 61 -7.84 -18.23 -8.44
C ILE A 61 -8.54 -18.56 -7.13
N THR A 62 -9.51 -17.76 -6.72
CA THR A 62 -10.26 -17.93 -5.47
C THR A 62 -11.04 -19.26 -5.50
N GLU A 63 -11.77 -19.56 -6.60
CA GLU A 63 -12.48 -20.82 -6.77
C GLU A 63 -11.53 -22.02 -6.71
N LEU A 64 -10.41 -21.98 -7.43
CA LEU A 64 -9.40 -23.01 -7.43
C LEU A 64 -8.79 -23.21 -6.03
N SER A 65 -8.50 -22.13 -5.33
CA SER A 65 -7.95 -22.17 -3.98
C SER A 65 -8.92 -22.77 -2.97
N MET A 66 -10.21 -22.51 -3.11
CA MET A 66 -11.25 -23.13 -2.28
C MET A 66 -11.35 -24.65 -2.52
N GLU A 67 -11.25 -25.09 -3.78
CA GLU A 67 -11.22 -26.52 -4.10
C GLU A 67 -9.94 -27.20 -3.53
N MET A 68 -8.80 -26.52 -3.62
CA MET A 68 -7.56 -27.00 -3.02
C MET A 68 -7.66 -27.08 -1.49
N ALA A 69 -8.27 -26.09 -0.83
CA ALA A 69 -8.51 -26.11 0.61
C ALA A 69 -9.36 -27.33 1.03
N LYS A 70 -10.43 -27.63 0.28
CA LYS A 70 -11.26 -28.84 0.51
C LYS A 70 -10.44 -30.13 0.36
N LEU A 71 -9.63 -30.23 -0.69
CA LEU A 71 -8.75 -31.39 -0.94
C LEU A 71 -7.73 -31.56 0.20
N MET A 72 -7.19 -30.46 0.70
CA MET A 72 -6.22 -30.43 1.80
C MET A 72 -6.89 -30.55 3.19
N LYS A 73 -8.22 -30.63 3.26
CA LYS A 73 -9.03 -30.68 4.50
C LYS A 73 -8.82 -29.45 5.40
N ILE A 74 -8.61 -28.29 4.80
CA ILE A 74 -8.53 -27.00 5.48
C ILE A 74 -9.93 -26.42 5.57
N ASN A 75 -10.44 -26.21 6.79
CA ASN A 75 -11.83 -25.76 7.03
C ASN A 75 -12.01 -24.23 7.02
N GLY A 76 -10.94 -23.45 6.92
CA GLY A 76 -11.01 -21.99 6.91
C GLY A 76 -11.39 -21.32 8.23
N GLN A 77 -11.37 -22.06 9.35
CA GLN A 77 -11.64 -21.50 10.68
C GLN A 77 -10.48 -20.65 11.20
N ILE A 78 -9.26 -20.92 10.75
CA ILE A 78 -8.07 -20.10 11.04
C ILE A 78 -7.56 -19.51 9.74
N GLN A 79 -7.50 -18.20 9.68
CA GLN A 79 -6.96 -17.46 8.54
C GLN A 79 -5.81 -16.55 9.02
N ARG A 80 -4.86 -16.29 8.17
CA ARG A 80 -3.83 -15.26 8.36
C ARG A 80 -3.90 -14.27 7.24
N MET A 81 -3.60 -13.02 7.57
CA MET A 81 -3.55 -11.94 6.61
C MET A 81 -2.26 -11.16 6.78
N ASP A 82 -1.59 -10.88 5.67
CA ASP A 82 -0.36 -10.08 5.67
C ASP A 82 -0.24 -9.32 4.35
N SER A 83 0.38 -8.14 4.41
CA SER A 83 0.64 -7.30 3.25
C SER A 83 2.10 -7.33 2.82
N LEU A 84 2.31 -7.32 1.52
CA LEU A 84 3.65 -7.26 0.92
C LEU A 84 3.73 -6.13 -0.11
N MET A 85 4.93 -5.56 -0.26
CA MET A 85 5.19 -4.54 -1.27
C MET A 85 5.54 -5.19 -2.60
N ILE A 86 4.83 -4.77 -3.66
CA ILE A 86 5.11 -5.16 -5.04
C ILE A 86 5.82 -4.00 -5.73
N ALA A 87 7.06 -4.21 -6.13
CA ALA A 87 7.80 -3.20 -6.87
C ALA A 87 7.28 -3.13 -8.31
N SER A 88 6.97 -1.92 -8.78
CA SER A 88 6.78 -1.68 -10.20
C SER A 88 8.11 -1.83 -10.95
N ASN A 89 8.06 -2.40 -12.16
CA ASN A 89 9.23 -2.55 -13.02
C ASN A 89 9.54 -1.23 -13.75
N ILE A 90 9.75 -0.17 -13.00
CA ILE A 90 10.06 1.16 -13.50
C ILE A 90 11.45 1.61 -13.09
N LYS A 91 12.13 2.35 -13.97
CA LYS A 91 13.36 3.06 -13.60
C LYS A 91 13.03 4.14 -12.58
N LYS A 92 13.82 4.25 -11.51
CA LYS A 92 13.81 5.40 -10.63
C LYS A 92 14.32 6.61 -11.38
N LEU A 93 13.45 7.60 -11.60
CA LEU A 93 13.78 8.86 -12.24
C LEU A 93 14.04 9.94 -11.19
N SER A 94 15.01 10.82 -11.43
CA SER A 94 15.08 12.10 -10.75
C SER A 94 13.94 13.01 -11.23
N ARG A 95 13.66 14.09 -10.52
CA ARG A 95 12.58 15.02 -10.89
C ARG A 95 12.79 15.64 -12.27
N MET A 96 14.03 15.99 -12.61
CA MET A 96 14.37 16.49 -13.94
C MET A 96 14.18 15.41 -15.02
N GLU A 97 14.62 14.17 -14.76
CA GLU A 97 14.41 13.04 -15.68
C GLU A 97 12.93 12.73 -15.88
N LEU A 98 12.11 12.85 -14.84
CA LEU A 98 10.66 12.68 -14.94
C LEU A 98 10.03 13.72 -15.86
N LEU A 99 10.30 15.00 -15.63
CA LEU A 99 9.80 16.10 -16.46
C LEU A 99 10.26 15.97 -17.91
N TYR A 100 11.55 15.68 -18.12
CA TYR A 100 12.09 15.43 -19.45
C TYR A 100 11.38 14.25 -20.14
N THR A 101 11.16 13.15 -19.42
CA THR A 101 10.55 11.96 -20.02
C THR A 101 9.10 12.24 -20.43
N CYS A 102 8.32 12.92 -19.57
CA CYS A 102 6.94 13.30 -19.90
C CYS A 102 6.90 14.25 -21.11
N LEU A 103 7.77 15.26 -21.13
CA LEU A 103 7.87 16.19 -22.27
C LEU A 103 8.29 15.47 -23.56
N SER A 104 9.31 14.63 -23.49
CA SER A 104 9.80 13.81 -24.62
C SER A 104 8.71 12.88 -25.17
N ASN A 105 7.91 12.26 -24.31
CA ASN A 105 6.82 11.39 -24.73
C ASN A 105 5.75 12.17 -25.51
N PHE A 106 5.37 13.34 -25.04
CA PHE A 106 4.37 14.16 -25.72
C PHE A 106 4.91 14.77 -27.03
N VAL A 107 6.15 15.24 -27.06
CA VAL A 107 6.81 15.69 -28.31
C VAL A 107 6.88 14.55 -29.33
N LYS A 108 7.23 13.33 -28.93
CA LYS A 108 7.21 12.15 -29.82
C LYS A 108 5.80 11.81 -30.33
N TYR A 109 4.79 11.99 -29.50
CA TYR A 109 3.40 11.82 -29.90
C TYR A 109 3.05 12.82 -31.03
N LEU A 110 3.33 14.12 -30.84
CA LEU A 110 3.07 15.16 -31.83
C LEU A 110 3.84 14.92 -33.13
N HIS A 111 5.10 14.53 -33.05
CA HIS A 111 5.90 14.18 -34.23
C HIS A 111 5.30 12.97 -34.99
N LYS A 112 4.86 11.95 -34.27
CA LYS A 112 4.21 10.77 -34.86
C LYS A 112 2.88 11.10 -35.53
N THR A 113 2.12 12.05 -34.99
CA THR A 113 0.84 12.53 -35.55
C THR A 113 1.01 13.58 -36.64
N LYS A 114 2.26 13.94 -36.98
CA LYS A 114 2.65 14.92 -38.01
C LYS A 114 2.19 16.34 -37.67
N GLU A 115 2.29 16.71 -36.41
CA GLU A 115 2.00 18.05 -35.92
C GLU A 115 3.30 18.80 -35.56
N ASP A 116 4.27 18.70 -36.49
CA ASP A 116 5.64 19.24 -36.33
C ASP A 116 5.69 20.76 -36.18
N ASP A 117 4.68 21.47 -36.65
CA ASP A 117 4.50 22.92 -36.47
C ASP A 117 4.39 23.33 -34.96
N LYS A 118 3.92 22.44 -34.11
CA LYS A 118 3.80 22.69 -32.67
C LYS A 118 5.10 22.46 -31.90
N ILE A 119 5.98 21.62 -32.43
CA ILE A 119 7.22 21.20 -31.81
C ILE A 119 8.47 21.80 -32.44
N GLU A 120 8.33 22.87 -33.24
CA GLU A 120 9.44 23.60 -33.78
C GLU A 120 10.39 24.09 -32.69
N GLY A 121 11.67 23.74 -32.77
CA GLY A 121 12.69 24.00 -31.75
C GLY A 121 12.76 22.99 -30.62
N LEU A 122 11.88 21.97 -30.61
CA LEU A 122 11.84 20.90 -29.60
C LEU A 122 12.34 19.54 -30.16
N GLU A 123 13.01 19.54 -31.31
CA GLU A 123 13.49 18.31 -32.01
C GLU A 123 14.40 17.47 -31.13
N ARG A 124 15.13 18.09 -30.21
CA ARG A 124 16.00 17.39 -29.26
C ARG A 124 15.26 16.33 -28.41
N TYR A 125 13.98 16.53 -28.12
CA TYR A 125 13.23 15.61 -27.26
C TYR A 125 12.86 14.28 -27.92
N TYR A 126 12.96 14.17 -29.24
CA TYR A 126 12.85 12.88 -29.93
C TYR A 126 14.21 12.35 -30.44
N ASP A 127 15.31 13.09 -30.24
CA ASP A 127 16.66 12.59 -30.53
C ASP A 127 17.12 11.61 -29.42
N PRO A 128 17.42 10.34 -29.76
CA PRO A 128 17.92 9.36 -28.80
C PRO A 128 19.22 9.77 -28.10
N LYS A 129 20.06 10.62 -28.74
CA LYS A 129 21.31 11.09 -28.17
C LYS A 129 21.05 12.05 -26.99
N ASP A 130 20.11 12.98 -27.13
CA ASP A 130 19.76 13.91 -26.07
C ASP A 130 19.13 13.18 -24.89
N PHE A 131 18.23 12.24 -25.16
CA PHE A 131 17.65 11.36 -24.14
C PHE A 131 18.74 10.67 -23.32
N ASN A 132 19.73 10.06 -23.97
CA ASN A 132 20.83 9.38 -23.29
C ASN A 132 21.68 10.34 -22.45
N GLN A 133 21.89 11.56 -22.90
CA GLN A 133 22.62 12.58 -22.12
C GLN A 133 21.87 13.00 -20.88
N VAL A 134 20.56 13.18 -20.95
CA VAL A 134 19.75 13.59 -19.79
C VAL A 134 19.56 12.45 -18.79
N ILE A 135 19.29 11.23 -19.26
CA ILE A 135 18.92 10.11 -18.41
C ILE A 135 20.12 9.34 -17.86
N TYR A 136 21.24 9.28 -18.59
CA TYR A 136 22.38 8.43 -18.22
C TYR A 136 23.70 9.17 -18.00
N HIS A 137 23.88 10.36 -18.56
CA HIS A 137 25.16 11.08 -18.59
C HIS A 137 25.05 12.51 -18.09
N GLN A 138 24.34 12.72 -16.97
CA GLN A 138 24.21 14.05 -16.36
C GLN A 138 25.56 14.54 -15.79
N ARG A 139 25.98 15.71 -16.22
CA ARG A 139 27.04 16.48 -15.56
C ARG A 139 26.38 17.45 -14.59
N GLN A 140 26.92 17.54 -13.38
CA GLN A 140 26.36 18.39 -12.32
C GLN A 140 26.43 19.88 -12.67
N GLU A 141 27.42 20.27 -13.47
CA GLU A 141 27.64 21.65 -13.91
C GLU A 141 26.51 22.16 -14.84
N ASP A 142 25.92 21.31 -15.66
CA ASP A 142 24.89 21.65 -16.64
C ASP A 142 23.45 21.48 -16.10
N TYR A 143 23.30 21.06 -14.84
CA TYR A 143 21.99 20.69 -14.29
C TYR A 143 21.00 21.85 -14.27
N ALA A 144 21.43 23.02 -13.77
CA ALA A 144 20.54 24.17 -13.58
C ALA A 144 20.02 24.71 -14.93
N ASP A 145 20.91 24.88 -15.89
CA ASP A 145 20.57 25.41 -17.23
C ASP A 145 19.67 24.43 -17.99
N ARG A 146 19.97 23.14 -17.87
CA ARG A 146 19.18 22.07 -18.50
C ARG A 146 17.78 21.97 -17.89
N LEU A 147 17.68 22.03 -16.57
CA LEU A 147 16.39 22.06 -15.88
C LEU A 147 15.56 23.28 -16.30
N ALA A 148 16.16 24.47 -16.29
CA ALA A 148 15.47 25.70 -16.70
C ALA A 148 14.95 25.59 -18.15
N GLY A 149 15.75 25.02 -19.07
CA GLY A 149 15.33 24.76 -20.44
C GLY A 149 14.15 23.80 -20.53
N ILE A 150 14.17 22.67 -19.79
CA ILE A 150 13.07 21.69 -19.76
C ILE A 150 11.79 22.31 -19.24
N LEU A 151 11.88 23.11 -18.16
CA LEU A 151 10.70 23.78 -17.57
C LEU A 151 10.10 24.79 -18.54
N SER A 152 10.93 25.61 -19.18
CA SER A 152 10.48 26.59 -20.17
C SER A 152 9.84 25.94 -21.39
N ASP A 153 10.45 24.89 -21.93
CA ASP A 153 9.94 24.15 -23.10
C ASP A 153 8.62 23.46 -22.78
N ALA A 154 8.51 22.82 -21.61
CA ALA A 154 7.29 22.16 -21.15
C ALA A 154 6.14 23.18 -20.98
N ASN A 155 6.40 24.30 -20.31
CA ASN A 155 5.40 25.36 -20.11
C ASN A 155 4.92 25.93 -21.46
N SER A 156 5.84 26.28 -22.35
CA SER A 156 5.52 26.85 -23.66
C SER A 156 4.72 25.86 -24.52
N LEU A 157 5.07 24.58 -24.49
CA LEU A 157 4.35 23.54 -25.24
C LEU A 157 2.94 23.32 -24.67
N MET A 158 2.79 23.30 -23.36
CA MET A 158 1.47 23.17 -22.72
C MET A 158 0.57 24.36 -23.03
N GLU A 159 1.08 25.59 -23.03
CA GLU A 159 0.34 26.78 -23.43
C GLU A 159 -0.13 26.70 -24.89
N LYS A 160 0.72 26.27 -25.81
CA LYS A 160 0.37 26.08 -27.22
C LYS A 160 -0.69 25.00 -27.44
N CYS A 161 -0.71 23.98 -26.58
CA CYS A 161 -1.56 22.79 -26.72
C CYS A 161 -2.81 22.80 -25.85
N ASN A 162 -2.96 23.81 -25.00
CA ASN A 162 -4.06 23.92 -24.03
C ASN A 162 -5.45 23.73 -24.67
N GLY A 163 -6.25 22.83 -24.12
CA GLY A 163 -7.61 22.51 -24.58
C GLY A 163 -7.68 21.70 -25.87
N SER A 164 -6.54 21.30 -26.48
CA SER A 164 -6.54 20.55 -27.75
C SER A 164 -6.17 19.08 -27.59
N TYR A 165 -5.55 18.70 -26.47
CA TYR A 165 -4.99 17.36 -26.23
C TYR A 165 -5.37 16.77 -24.86
N ASP A 166 -6.44 17.29 -24.25
CA ASP A 166 -6.87 16.89 -22.90
C ASP A 166 -7.16 15.39 -22.77
N ASP A 167 -7.55 14.73 -23.89
CA ASP A 167 -7.79 13.29 -23.94
C ASP A 167 -6.53 12.46 -24.31
N VAL A 168 -5.38 13.10 -24.55
CA VAL A 168 -4.15 12.41 -24.93
C VAL A 168 -3.35 12.03 -23.68
N PRO A 169 -3.09 10.73 -23.42
CA PRO A 169 -2.41 10.27 -22.21
C PRO A 169 -1.03 10.92 -22.00
N GLU A 170 -0.24 11.09 -23.06
CA GLU A 170 1.08 11.70 -22.98
C GLU A 170 0.99 13.18 -22.54
N TYR A 171 -0.04 13.91 -22.99
CA TYR A 171 -0.30 15.28 -22.57
C TYR A 171 -0.75 15.35 -21.12
N GLN A 172 -1.69 14.48 -20.72
CA GLN A 172 -2.17 14.40 -19.34
C GLN A 172 -1.02 14.13 -18.36
N LEU A 173 -0.10 13.23 -18.72
CA LEU A 173 1.08 12.92 -17.91
C LEU A 173 2.08 14.08 -17.84
N LEU A 174 2.24 14.84 -18.91
CA LEU A 174 3.06 16.05 -18.90
C LEU A 174 2.46 17.12 -17.98
N VAL A 175 1.16 17.40 -18.12
CA VAL A 175 0.43 18.36 -17.26
C VAL A 175 0.50 17.92 -15.79
N ARG A 176 0.27 16.64 -15.51
CA ARG A 176 0.36 16.07 -14.16
C ARG A 176 1.78 16.24 -13.59
N ALA A 177 2.81 15.80 -14.31
CA ALA A 177 4.19 15.92 -13.86
C ALA A 177 4.59 17.38 -13.60
N PHE A 178 4.16 18.29 -14.47
CA PHE A 178 4.45 19.72 -14.34
C PHE A 178 3.74 20.30 -13.10
N SER A 179 2.45 20.08 -12.95
CA SER A 179 1.66 20.60 -11.82
C SER A 179 2.15 20.04 -10.47
N GLU A 180 2.56 18.77 -10.42
CA GLU A 180 3.06 18.14 -9.19
C GLU A 180 4.48 18.58 -8.81
N GLN A 181 5.34 18.90 -9.81
CA GLN A 181 6.77 19.11 -9.60
C GLN A 181 7.21 20.58 -9.67
N VAL A 182 6.43 21.43 -10.35
CA VAL A 182 6.87 22.80 -10.70
C VAL A 182 6.06 23.84 -9.91
N PHE A 183 6.77 24.84 -9.42
CA PHE A 183 6.20 26.04 -8.82
C PHE A 183 6.42 27.22 -9.77
N VAL A 184 5.37 27.99 -9.96
CA VAL A 184 5.41 29.24 -10.75
C VAL A 184 5.49 30.40 -9.78
N GLU A 185 6.59 31.15 -9.83
CA GLU A 185 6.79 32.34 -8.99
C GLU A 185 5.92 33.51 -9.45
N GLU A 186 5.77 34.53 -8.62
CA GLU A 186 4.98 35.73 -8.93
C GLU A 186 5.49 36.48 -10.17
N ASP A 187 6.79 36.42 -10.46
CA ASP A 187 7.41 37.00 -11.64
C ASP A 187 7.30 36.13 -12.91
N GLY A 188 6.66 34.99 -12.80
CA GLY A 188 6.52 34.01 -13.89
C GLY A 188 7.71 33.06 -14.06
N SER A 189 8.74 33.14 -13.23
CA SER A 189 9.84 32.18 -13.26
C SER A 189 9.44 30.81 -12.73
N LEU A 190 10.07 29.77 -13.26
CA LEU A 190 9.76 28.37 -12.98
C LEU A 190 10.86 27.71 -12.16
N ARG A 191 10.48 27.02 -11.10
CA ARG A 191 11.40 26.20 -10.31
C ARG A 191 10.74 24.89 -9.85
N LEU A 192 11.54 23.97 -9.37
CA LEU A 192 11.00 22.78 -8.73
C LEU A 192 10.40 23.13 -7.37
N LYS A 193 9.23 22.55 -7.03
CA LYS A 193 8.62 22.64 -5.71
C LYS A 193 9.57 22.11 -4.64
N THR A 194 9.55 22.74 -3.48
CA THR A 194 10.25 22.32 -2.25
C THR A 194 9.25 21.75 -1.25
N ALA A 195 9.72 21.21 -0.14
CA ALA A 195 8.84 20.77 0.94
C ALA A 195 8.01 21.92 1.56
N GLU A 196 8.48 23.16 1.45
CA GLU A 196 7.82 24.35 1.97
C GLU A 196 6.62 24.80 1.12
N ASP A 197 6.65 24.45 -0.18
CA ASP A 197 5.55 24.77 -1.11
C ASP A 197 4.33 23.84 -0.92
N GLY A 198 4.46 22.77 -0.11
CA GLY A 198 3.40 21.80 0.14
C GLY A 198 3.19 20.83 -1.05
N GLU A 199 2.12 20.04 -0.98
CA GLU A 199 1.66 19.13 -2.05
C GLU A 199 2.64 18.01 -2.46
N MET A 200 3.87 17.97 -1.94
CA MET A 200 4.83 16.89 -2.17
C MET A 200 4.45 15.67 -1.32
N ASN A 201 3.65 14.78 -1.88
CA ASN A 201 3.13 13.61 -1.20
C ASN A 201 3.48 12.28 -1.92
N SER A 202 3.05 11.18 -1.37
CA SER A 202 3.36 9.82 -1.89
C SER A 202 2.65 9.47 -3.18
N THR A 203 1.63 10.25 -3.61
CA THR A 203 0.83 9.98 -4.82
C THR A 203 1.38 10.63 -6.07
N ILE A 204 2.43 11.48 -5.95
CA ILE A 204 3.03 12.14 -7.10
C ILE A 204 3.56 11.12 -8.10
N LEU A 205 3.51 11.48 -9.37
CA LEU A 205 3.98 10.64 -10.48
C LEU A 205 5.43 10.18 -10.27
N GLN A 206 5.63 8.87 -10.27
CA GLN A 206 6.96 8.29 -10.10
C GLN A 206 7.65 8.02 -11.44
N ASN A 207 6.88 7.60 -12.43
CA ASN A 207 7.37 7.32 -13.79
C ASN A 207 6.18 7.28 -14.77
N PRO A 208 6.26 7.90 -15.95
CA PRO A 208 5.16 7.90 -16.93
C PRO A 208 4.89 6.52 -17.54
N SER A 209 5.80 5.53 -17.40
CA SER A 209 5.57 4.15 -17.87
C SER A 209 4.62 3.36 -16.94
N ASP A 210 4.44 3.81 -15.71
CA ASP A 210 3.50 3.25 -14.73
C ASP A 210 2.99 4.40 -13.85
N PRO A 211 1.97 5.15 -14.34
CA PRO A 211 1.50 6.36 -13.70
C PRO A 211 0.73 6.12 -12.38
N ASP A 212 0.32 4.88 -12.13
CA ASP A 212 -0.41 4.48 -10.92
C ASP A 212 0.50 4.02 -9.79
N ALA A 213 1.78 3.76 -10.09
CA ALA A 213 2.78 3.41 -9.09
C ALA A 213 3.00 4.56 -8.11
N THR A 214 2.78 4.31 -6.81
CA THR A 214 2.96 5.30 -5.74
C THR A 214 4.25 5.06 -4.96
N TYR A 215 4.65 6.04 -4.15
CA TYR A 215 5.83 5.98 -3.30
C TYR A 215 5.46 5.67 -1.85
N ARG A 216 6.17 4.73 -1.23
CA ARG A 216 6.09 4.47 0.21
C ARG A 216 7.48 4.15 0.78
N GLU A 217 7.77 4.66 1.96
CA GLU A 217 8.92 4.23 2.73
C GLU A 217 8.47 3.30 3.87
N LYS A 218 9.07 2.10 3.94
CA LYS A 218 8.81 1.12 4.99
C LYS A 218 10.16 0.57 5.50
N ALA A 219 10.39 0.66 6.81
CA ALA A 219 11.63 0.18 7.45
C ALA A 219 12.93 0.73 6.82
N GLY A 220 12.94 2.01 6.43
CA GLY A 220 14.08 2.67 5.79
C GLY A 220 14.33 2.29 4.34
N LYS A 221 13.43 1.50 3.73
CA LYS A 221 13.47 1.15 2.30
C LYS A 221 12.40 1.91 1.52
N GLN A 222 12.80 2.41 0.36
CA GLN A 222 11.91 3.11 -0.57
C GLN A 222 11.28 2.12 -1.53
N HIS A 223 9.97 2.10 -1.58
CA HIS A 223 9.17 1.28 -2.49
C HIS A 223 8.43 2.17 -3.47
N ARG A 224 8.42 1.78 -4.74
CA ARG A 224 7.62 2.38 -5.81
C ARG A 224 6.82 1.28 -6.45
N GLY A 225 5.50 1.44 -6.48
CA GLY A 225 4.60 0.42 -7.02
C GLY A 225 3.36 0.25 -6.17
N TYR A 226 3.11 -0.98 -5.75
CA TYR A 226 1.85 -1.43 -5.21
C TYR A 226 2.04 -2.18 -3.90
N SER A 227 0.94 -2.41 -3.23
CA SER A 227 0.82 -3.27 -2.06
C SER A 227 -0.14 -4.40 -2.40
N ALA A 228 0.17 -5.61 -2.01
CA ALA A 228 -0.76 -6.73 -2.07
C ALA A 228 -1.02 -7.25 -0.67
N ASN A 229 -2.26 -7.57 -0.40
CA ASN A 229 -2.70 -8.24 0.81
C ASN A 229 -3.05 -9.67 0.46
N ILE A 230 -2.57 -10.63 1.24
CA ILE A 230 -2.76 -12.06 1.02
C ILE A 230 -3.48 -12.64 2.22
N THR A 231 -4.60 -13.31 1.97
CA THR A 231 -5.33 -14.09 2.98
C THR A 231 -5.09 -15.58 2.76
N GLU A 232 -4.61 -16.24 3.81
CA GLU A 232 -4.26 -17.63 3.81
C GLU A 232 -5.12 -18.38 4.81
N SER A 233 -5.75 -19.48 4.39
CA SER A 233 -6.41 -20.41 5.30
C SER A 233 -5.42 -21.46 5.79
N VAL A 234 -5.39 -21.70 7.10
CA VAL A 234 -4.39 -22.52 7.78
C VAL A 234 -5.01 -23.80 8.31
N GLY A 235 -4.36 -24.93 8.05
CA GLY A 235 -4.66 -26.25 8.59
C GLY A 235 -3.53 -26.81 9.45
N GLU A 236 -3.60 -28.07 9.82
CA GLU A 236 -2.55 -28.76 10.57
C GLU A 236 -1.32 -29.02 9.69
N GLY A 237 -0.32 -28.15 9.78
CA GLY A 237 0.95 -28.30 9.05
C GLY A 237 0.91 -27.93 7.56
N ASN A 238 -0.20 -27.37 7.09
CA ASN A 238 -0.35 -26.91 5.73
C ASN A 238 -1.20 -25.63 5.68
N SER A 239 -1.14 -24.92 4.56
CA SER A 239 -1.95 -23.73 4.33
C SER A 239 -2.14 -23.50 2.85
N VAL A 240 -3.13 -22.70 2.50
CA VAL A 240 -3.41 -22.30 1.13
C VAL A 240 -3.85 -20.84 1.09
N VAL A 241 -3.34 -20.07 0.12
CA VAL A 241 -3.81 -18.72 -0.15
C VAL A 241 -5.22 -18.82 -0.72
N THR A 242 -6.20 -18.27 0.00
CA THR A 242 -7.63 -18.35 -0.36
C THR A 242 -8.17 -17.07 -0.94
N ASP A 243 -7.46 -15.95 -0.73
CA ASP A 243 -7.85 -14.65 -1.27
C ASP A 243 -6.63 -13.73 -1.41
N TYR A 244 -6.70 -12.76 -2.30
CA TYR A 244 -5.72 -11.69 -2.41
C TYR A 244 -6.37 -10.40 -2.88
N GLN A 245 -5.82 -9.28 -2.42
CA GLN A 245 -6.18 -7.93 -2.84
C GLN A 245 -4.90 -7.21 -3.30
N TYR A 246 -5.03 -6.19 -4.11
CA TYR A 246 -3.89 -5.32 -4.45
C TYR A 246 -4.39 -3.91 -4.74
N ASP A 247 -3.56 -2.94 -4.39
CA ASP A 247 -3.79 -1.53 -4.64
C ASP A 247 -2.46 -0.77 -4.66
N GLN A 248 -2.50 0.53 -4.87
CA GLN A 248 -1.34 1.40 -4.73
C GLN A 248 -0.67 1.19 -3.36
N ASN A 249 0.64 1.34 -3.26
CA ASN A 249 1.34 1.04 -2.01
C ASN A 249 1.05 2.03 -0.85
N ILE A 250 0.33 3.09 -1.12
CA ILE A 250 -0.22 4.01 -0.11
C ILE A 250 -1.50 3.48 0.55
N HIS A 251 -2.15 2.48 -0.05
CA HIS A 251 -3.33 1.83 0.53
C HIS A 251 -2.95 1.18 1.87
N SER A 252 -3.79 1.39 2.90
CA SER A 252 -3.43 0.94 4.25
C SER A 252 -3.81 -0.52 4.48
N ASP A 253 -3.05 -1.19 5.35
CA ASP A 253 -3.36 -2.56 5.77
C ASP A 253 -4.75 -2.63 6.45
N SER A 254 -5.15 -1.56 7.14
CA SER A 254 -6.48 -1.43 7.76
C SER A 254 -7.60 -1.36 6.72
N ASP A 255 -7.38 -0.68 5.59
CA ASP A 255 -8.38 -0.58 4.51
C ASP A 255 -8.51 -1.92 3.78
N PHE A 256 -7.42 -2.62 3.50
CA PHE A 256 -7.46 -3.98 2.96
C PHE A 256 -8.28 -4.93 3.83
N LEU A 257 -8.10 -4.87 5.16
CA LEU A 257 -8.89 -5.69 6.06
C LEU A 257 -10.37 -5.33 6.02
N LYS A 258 -10.70 -4.03 6.00
CA LYS A 258 -12.08 -3.56 5.91
C LYS A 258 -12.75 -4.08 4.64
N GLU A 259 -12.12 -3.90 3.50
CA GLU A 259 -12.61 -4.38 2.20
C GLU A 259 -12.80 -5.90 2.17
N HIS A 260 -11.83 -6.66 2.72
CA HIS A 260 -11.94 -8.11 2.83
C HIS A 260 -13.13 -8.53 3.71
N LEU A 261 -13.32 -7.88 4.86
CA LEU A 261 -14.43 -8.15 5.77
C LEU A 261 -15.78 -7.76 5.15
N ASP A 262 -15.86 -6.64 4.44
CA ASP A 262 -17.08 -6.21 3.74
C ASP A 262 -17.50 -7.22 2.66
N ALA A 263 -16.54 -7.76 1.93
CA ALA A 263 -16.76 -8.80 0.92
C ALA A 263 -17.04 -10.20 1.50
N THR A 264 -16.70 -10.42 2.77
CA THR A 264 -16.88 -11.73 3.41
C THR A 264 -18.29 -11.88 3.97
N ASP A 265 -18.93 -13.02 3.66
CA ASP A 265 -20.21 -13.39 4.28
C ASP A 265 -20.02 -13.73 5.77
N LYS A 266 -21.10 -13.54 6.55
CA LYS A 266 -21.09 -13.93 7.95
C LYS A 266 -20.84 -15.43 8.11
N LYS A 267 -19.81 -15.77 8.88
CA LYS A 267 -19.44 -17.17 9.12
C LYS A 267 -20.49 -17.90 10.00
N PRO A 268 -20.83 -19.14 9.66
CA PRO A 268 -21.79 -19.94 10.48
C PRO A 268 -21.21 -20.32 11.85
N GLU A 269 -19.90 -20.52 11.92
CA GLU A 269 -19.14 -20.79 13.14
C GLU A 269 -18.09 -19.68 13.33
N GLU A 270 -17.65 -19.45 14.58
CA GLU A 270 -16.61 -18.48 14.87
C GLU A 270 -15.30 -18.86 14.15
N ALA A 271 -14.80 -17.95 13.34
CA ALA A 271 -13.49 -18.08 12.68
C ALA A 271 -12.49 -17.11 13.32
N THR A 272 -11.21 -17.42 13.23
CA THR A 272 -10.13 -16.55 13.72
C THR A 272 -9.32 -16.01 12.55
N LEU A 273 -9.17 -14.71 12.48
CA LEU A 273 -8.29 -14.03 11.54
C LEU A 273 -7.10 -13.42 12.28
N VAL A 274 -5.90 -13.87 11.95
CA VAL A 274 -4.64 -13.40 12.53
C VAL A 274 -3.98 -12.43 11.57
N ALA A 275 -3.59 -11.26 12.04
CA ALA A 275 -2.90 -10.23 11.24
C ALA A 275 -1.87 -9.47 12.07
N ASP A 276 -1.04 -8.64 11.43
CA ASP A 276 -0.16 -7.76 12.19
C ASP A 276 -0.92 -6.55 12.78
N GLY A 277 -0.23 -5.77 13.65
CA GLY A 277 -0.86 -4.65 14.32
C GLY A 277 -1.32 -3.51 13.41
N ALA A 278 -0.81 -3.42 12.17
CA ALA A 278 -1.19 -2.39 11.20
C ALA A 278 -2.63 -2.58 10.68
N PHE A 279 -3.16 -3.80 10.74
CA PHE A 279 -4.54 -4.11 10.42
C PHE A 279 -5.53 -3.75 11.54
N SER A 280 -5.03 -3.47 12.76
CA SER A 280 -5.89 -3.23 13.92
C SER A 280 -6.63 -1.89 13.83
N GLY A 281 -7.88 -1.89 14.28
CA GLY A 281 -8.73 -0.69 14.41
C GLY A 281 -10.03 -1.05 15.13
N GLU A 282 -10.66 -0.10 15.79
CA GLU A 282 -11.94 -0.33 16.50
C GLU A 282 -13.05 -0.69 15.49
N GLU A 283 -13.06 0.00 14.34
CA GLU A 283 -14.02 -0.28 13.26
C GLU A 283 -13.83 -1.69 12.68
N ASN A 284 -12.59 -2.08 12.39
CA ASN A 284 -12.29 -3.41 11.84
C ASN A 284 -12.64 -4.53 12.83
N ARG A 285 -12.43 -4.31 14.12
CA ARG A 285 -12.84 -5.29 15.14
C ARG A 285 -14.35 -5.45 15.19
N ALA A 286 -15.09 -4.34 15.23
CA ALA A 286 -16.55 -4.37 15.24
C ALA A 286 -17.10 -5.03 13.95
N LEU A 287 -16.50 -4.73 12.82
CA LEU A 287 -16.86 -5.34 11.53
C LEU A 287 -16.60 -6.85 11.53
N ALA A 288 -15.43 -7.29 12.00
CA ALA A 288 -15.07 -8.71 12.12
C ALA A 288 -16.03 -9.46 13.05
N GLU A 289 -16.33 -8.89 14.23
CA GLU A 289 -17.30 -9.46 15.16
C GLU A 289 -18.70 -9.61 14.52
N SER A 290 -19.14 -8.63 13.73
CA SER A 290 -20.42 -8.69 13.01
C SER A 290 -20.48 -9.86 12.04
N LYS A 291 -19.33 -10.28 11.50
CA LYS A 291 -19.15 -11.40 10.58
C LYS A 291 -18.86 -12.74 11.28
N ASN A 292 -18.91 -12.77 12.61
CA ASN A 292 -18.53 -13.92 13.45
C ASN A 292 -17.06 -14.32 13.27
N ILE A 293 -16.18 -13.31 13.15
CA ILE A 293 -14.74 -13.47 13.00
C ILE A 293 -14.04 -12.82 14.19
N LYS A 294 -13.23 -13.59 14.92
CA LYS A 294 -12.34 -13.09 15.97
C LYS A 294 -11.07 -12.56 15.34
N LEU A 295 -10.87 -11.23 15.36
CA LEU A 295 -9.66 -10.59 14.88
C LEU A 295 -8.57 -10.63 15.96
N VAL A 296 -7.44 -11.27 15.68
CA VAL A 296 -6.26 -11.35 16.55
C VAL A 296 -5.12 -10.60 15.86
N THR A 297 -4.63 -9.53 16.48
CA THR A 297 -3.55 -8.72 15.93
C THR A 297 -2.37 -8.62 16.89
N THR A 298 -1.15 -8.61 16.35
CA THR A 298 0.06 -8.31 17.11
C THR A 298 0.14 -6.83 17.50
N ASP A 299 0.98 -6.49 18.45
CA ASP A 299 1.24 -5.08 18.78
C ASP A 299 2.04 -4.37 17.70
N LEU A 300 1.59 -3.19 17.27
CA LEU A 300 2.23 -2.33 16.24
C LEU A 300 3.72 -2.02 16.50
N LEU A 301 4.18 -2.11 17.73
CA LEU A 301 5.55 -1.75 18.12
C LEU A 301 6.36 -2.93 18.67
N GLY A 302 5.85 -4.16 18.55
CA GLY A 302 6.50 -5.34 19.15
C GLY A 302 6.69 -5.20 20.67
N ARG A 303 5.87 -4.40 21.33
CA ARG A 303 5.83 -4.26 22.78
C ARG A 303 4.57 -4.95 23.26
N ASP A 304 4.78 -6.02 24.01
CA ASP A 304 3.70 -6.70 24.70
C ASP A 304 2.94 -5.71 25.58
N THR A 305 1.63 -5.77 25.49
CA THR A 305 0.77 -5.03 26.43
C THR A 305 0.95 -5.65 27.79
N LYS A 306 0.97 -4.85 28.85
CA LYS A 306 1.03 -5.41 30.19
C LYS A 306 -0.28 -6.12 30.50
N ASP A 307 -0.23 -7.41 30.85
CA ASP A 307 -1.40 -8.23 31.18
C ASP A 307 -2.31 -7.56 32.23
N ILE A 308 -1.71 -6.89 33.22
CA ILE A 308 -2.40 -6.18 34.27
C ILE A 308 -3.37 -5.09 33.75
N TYR A 309 -3.21 -4.66 32.50
CA TYR A 309 -4.12 -3.66 31.91
C TYR A 309 -5.50 -4.25 31.60
N ALA A 310 -5.64 -5.56 31.46
CA ALA A 310 -6.92 -6.26 31.31
C ALA A 310 -7.83 -6.07 32.53
N ASP A 311 -7.24 -5.94 33.73
CA ASP A 311 -7.93 -5.89 34.99
C ASP A 311 -8.44 -4.49 35.40
N PHE A 312 -8.14 -3.45 34.59
CA PHE A 312 -8.72 -2.13 34.81
C PHE A 312 -10.19 -2.09 34.36
N THR A 313 -11.05 -1.45 35.13
CA THR A 313 -12.43 -1.17 34.70
C THR A 313 -12.52 0.23 34.17
N PHE A 314 -12.91 0.37 32.89
CA PHE A 314 -13.13 1.65 32.24
C PHE A 314 -14.59 2.09 32.33
N SER A 315 -14.84 3.40 32.20
CA SER A 315 -16.17 3.94 31.94
C SER A 315 -16.64 3.53 30.54
N ASP A 316 -17.96 3.55 30.30
CA ASP A 316 -18.55 3.16 29.00
C ASP A 316 -18.04 3.97 27.84
N ASP A 317 -17.73 5.25 28.05
CA ASP A 317 -17.13 6.13 27.03
C ASP A 317 -15.62 5.91 26.82
N GLY A 318 -15.00 5.01 27.58
CA GLY A 318 -13.57 4.71 27.53
C GLY A 318 -12.63 5.84 27.94
N LYS A 319 -13.15 6.97 28.43
CA LYS A 319 -12.37 8.14 28.80
C LYS A 319 -12.09 8.27 30.30
N GLY A 320 -12.59 7.34 31.10
CA GLY A 320 -12.38 7.26 32.53
C GLY A 320 -11.98 5.86 32.98
N ILE A 321 -11.28 5.75 34.12
CA ILE A 321 -11.03 4.50 34.85
C ILE A 321 -11.89 4.51 36.10
N LEU A 322 -12.71 3.47 36.29
CA LEU A 322 -13.59 3.29 37.45
C LEU A 322 -12.89 2.53 38.57
N LEU A 323 -12.17 1.45 38.22
CA LEU A 323 -11.43 0.61 39.17
C LEU A 323 -10.06 0.25 38.66
N CYS A 324 -9.07 0.17 39.55
CA CYS A 324 -7.77 -0.42 39.23
C CYS A 324 -7.76 -1.94 39.53
N PRO A 325 -6.74 -2.71 39.08
CA PRO A 325 -6.63 -4.16 39.34
C PRO A 325 -6.77 -4.58 40.82
N ALA A 326 -6.36 -3.72 41.73
CA ALA A 326 -6.52 -3.95 43.18
C ALA A 326 -7.90 -3.50 43.73
N GLY A 327 -8.91 -3.23 42.86
CA GLY A 327 -10.25 -2.81 43.26
C GLY A 327 -10.38 -1.39 43.81
N ASN A 328 -9.35 -0.55 43.69
CA ASN A 328 -9.42 0.82 44.20
C ASN A 328 -10.00 1.78 43.16
N GLN A 329 -10.93 2.64 43.62
CA GLN A 329 -11.41 3.77 42.84
C GLN A 329 -10.37 4.89 42.79
N PRO A 330 -10.15 5.50 41.64
CA PRO A 330 -9.28 6.68 41.52
C PRO A 330 -9.93 7.92 42.18
N LYS A 331 -9.10 8.82 42.73
CA LYS A 331 -9.54 10.12 43.21
C LYS A 331 -10.04 11.04 42.10
N SER A 332 -9.39 10.92 40.95
CA SER A 332 -9.73 11.63 39.74
C SER A 332 -9.24 10.87 38.50
N THR A 333 -9.97 11.03 37.42
CA THR A 333 -9.60 10.48 36.10
C THR A 333 -9.66 11.60 35.06
N SER A 334 -8.77 11.57 34.09
CA SER A 334 -8.75 12.56 33.00
C SER A 334 -8.21 11.92 31.73
N PHE A 335 -8.88 12.19 30.61
CA PHE A 335 -8.43 11.75 29.29
C PHE A 335 -7.40 12.72 28.73
N VAL A 336 -6.22 12.21 28.37
CA VAL A 336 -5.12 12.99 27.79
C VAL A 336 -5.19 12.87 26.27
N LYS A 337 -5.79 13.86 25.60
CA LYS A 337 -6.01 13.85 24.14
C LYS A 337 -4.76 13.61 23.32
N SER A 338 -3.62 14.18 23.74
CA SER A 338 -2.34 14.07 22.99
C SER A 338 -1.75 12.64 22.95
N THR A 339 -2.13 11.77 23.89
CA THR A 339 -1.58 10.40 24.00
C THR A 339 -2.66 9.32 23.92
N GLY A 340 -3.94 9.66 23.87
CA GLY A 340 -5.05 8.72 23.92
C GLY A 340 -5.15 7.92 25.22
N LYS A 341 -4.45 8.34 26.29
CA LYS A 341 -4.40 7.64 27.58
C LYS A 341 -5.32 8.28 28.61
N VAL A 342 -5.91 7.45 29.44
CA VAL A 342 -6.60 7.89 30.66
C VAL A 342 -5.60 7.93 31.80
N ARG A 343 -5.46 9.10 32.42
CA ARG A 343 -4.72 9.28 33.65
C ARG A 343 -5.66 9.02 34.82
N ALA A 344 -5.40 8.00 35.61
CA ALA A 344 -6.09 7.75 36.86
C ALA A 344 -5.20 8.08 38.07
N SER A 345 -5.65 8.94 38.97
CA SER A 345 -4.93 9.38 40.17
C SER A 345 -5.49 8.70 41.42
N PHE A 346 -4.60 8.12 42.21
CA PHE A 346 -4.90 7.39 43.43
C PHE A 346 -4.22 8.01 44.67
N ASN A 347 -4.61 7.57 45.85
CA ASN A 347 -3.88 7.89 47.07
C ASN A 347 -2.50 7.23 47.02
N LYS A 348 -1.44 7.96 47.37
CA LYS A 348 -0.06 7.49 47.37
C LYS A 348 0.08 6.14 48.07
N ASN A 349 -0.38 6.01 49.30
CA ASN A 349 -0.23 4.81 50.11
C ASN A 349 -0.92 3.56 49.51
N LYS A 350 -1.98 3.74 48.70
CA LYS A 350 -2.65 2.64 48.01
C LYS A 350 -1.81 2.01 46.91
N CYS A 351 -1.01 2.80 46.25
CA CYS A 351 -0.13 2.29 45.21
C CYS A 351 1.27 1.89 45.69
N GLU A 352 1.78 2.53 46.75
CA GLU A 352 3.09 2.19 47.34
C GLU A 352 3.11 0.77 47.94
N ASN A 353 2.00 0.34 48.56
CA ASN A 353 1.87 -0.95 49.19
C ASN A 353 1.02 -1.94 48.37
N CYS A 354 0.81 -1.67 47.09
CA CYS A 354 -0.03 -2.49 46.24
C CYS A 354 0.75 -3.73 45.74
N PRO A 355 0.15 -4.94 45.78
CA PRO A 355 0.81 -6.13 45.21
C PRO A 355 1.06 -6.03 43.71
N HIS A 356 0.30 -5.21 42.99
CA HIS A 356 0.45 -4.98 41.55
C HIS A 356 1.32 -3.76 41.20
N ARG A 357 2.05 -3.21 42.18
CA ARG A 357 2.85 -1.97 41.97
C ARG A 357 3.80 -2.06 40.80
N ASP A 358 4.59 -3.14 40.73
CA ASP A 358 5.65 -3.32 39.73
C ASP A 358 5.05 -3.51 38.33
N GLN A 359 3.92 -4.17 38.24
CA GLN A 359 3.20 -4.38 36.97
C GLN A 359 2.52 -3.08 36.49
N CYS A 360 1.83 -2.37 37.37
CA CYS A 360 1.16 -1.09 37.05
C CYS A 360 2.15 0.05 36.81
N ASN A 361 3.31 0.01 37.46
CA ASN A 361 4.36 1.04 37.44
C ASN A 361 3.81 2.48 37.58
N PRO A 362 3.14 2.79 38.73
CA PRO A 362 2.53 4.08 38.94
C PRO A 362 3.57 5.19 39.10
N LYS A 363 3.31 6.36 38.51
CA LYS A 363 4.11 7.56 38.79
C LYS A 363 3.74 8.11 40.16
N ILE A 364 4.62 7.93 41.16
CA ILE A 364 4.41 8.34 42.54
C ILE A 364 4.93 9.76 42.72
N SER A 365 4.10 10.61 43.29
CA SER A 365 4.40 11.98 43.74
C SER A 365 4.25 12.13 45.24
N ASN A 366 4.50 13.30 45.82
CA ASN A 366 4.47 13.51 47.27
C ASN A 366 3.10 13.19 47.91
N LYS A 367 1.99 13.37 47.19
CA LYS A 367 0.60 13.22 47.74
C LYS A 367 -0.26 12.20 46.98
N THR A 368 0.10 11.86 45.74
CA THR A 368 -0.71 11.04 44.82
C THR A 368 0.15 10.10 43.99
N SER A 369 -0.45 9.05 43.51
CA SER A 369 0.10 8.15 42.50
C SER A 369 -0.78 8.17 41.26
N ALA A 370 -0.17 8.17 40.06
CA ALA A 370 -0.92 8.21 38.80
C ALA A 370 -0.54 7.03 37.88
N VAL A 371 -1.55 6.40 37.32
CA VAL A 371 -1.38 5.36 36.27
C VAL A 371 -1.94 5.91 34.97
N TYR A 372 -1.32 5.53 33.85
CA TYR A 372 -1.72 5.95 32.51
C TYR A 372 -2.01 4.71 31.66
N VAL A 373 -3.26 4.49 31.33
CA VAL A 373 -3.71 3.34 30.52
C VAL A 373 -4.60 3.83 29.40
N SER A 374 -4.41 3.33 28.18
CA SER A 374 -5.35 3.60 27.09
C SER A 374 -6.41 2.51 27.01
N LYS A 375 -7.60 2.83 26.53
CA LYS A 375 -8.65 1.83 26.27
C LYS A 375 -8.13 0.78 25.28
N ALA A 376 -7.41 1.19 24.24
CA ALA A 376 -6.79 0.28 23.29
C ALA A 376 -5.77 -0.71 23.92
N SER A 377 -4.97 -0.26 24.92
CA SER A 377 -4.06 -1.17 25.64
C SER A 377 -4.82 -2.13 26.55
N HIS A 378 -5.92 -1.69 27.13
CA HIS A 378 -6.81 -2.54 27.95
C HIS A 378 -7.50 -3.62 27.10
N GLU A 379 -8.07 -3.25 25.95
CA GLU A 379 -8.71 -4.20 25.04
C GLU A 379 -7.72 -5.23 24.48
N ARG A 380 -6.50 -4.80 24.16
CA ARG A 380 -5.42 -5.71 23.74
C ARG A 380 -5.03 -6.69 24.85
N ALA A 381 -4.86 -6.21 26.08
CA ALA A 381 -4.54 -7.07 27.21
C ALA A 381 -5.63 -8.11 27.50
N LYS A 382 -6.90 -7.78 27.21
CA LYS A 382 -8.01 -8.75 27.31
C LYS A 382 -8.00 -9.78 26.18
N ALA A 383 -7.41 -9.46 25.05
CA ALA A 383 -7.37 -10.34 23.87
C ALA A 383 -6.15 -11.28 23.88
N GLN A 384 -5.13 -10.99 24.69
CA GLN A 384 -4.00 -11.88 24.97
C GLN A 384 -4.42 -13.00 25.95
#